data_f6c85a97e5d1db95dcef14adf3bde18e
#
_entry.id   f6c85a97e5d1db95dcef14adf3bde18e
#
_cell.length_a   1.000
_cell.length_b   1.000
_cell.length_c   1.000
_cell.angle_alpha   90.00
_cell.angle_beta   90.00
_cell.angle_gamma   90.00
#
_symmetry.space_group_name_H-M   'P 1'
#
loop_
_entity.id
_entity.type
_entity.pdbx_description
1 polymer ?
#
loop_
_entity_poly.entity_id
_entity_poly.type
_entity_poly.pdbx_seq_one_letter_code
_entity_poly.pdbx_strand_id
1 'polypeptide(L)'
;MTIVISILGLILLIVIHELGHMLTAKAVGVRVPEFGVGFGPPIFRRKFGKTIYSFRIILLGGFAKMAGMGDGETGPGTYYDKSAWRRAAIIFAGPLANFVAAIAILAGVFMFSGVITGATNEVREVVPGSMAAGVGVEAGDRIVSVDGRPVADWEDFTSVVSEKRPGEAASLVVATGDEERTLDGTLQASPDDPERALVGVSPEPVRETYGLFESVGMAFSQIGQIMVALVGFIGQLITGQESFYDNVTGPVGIVSVSSESVTQGIYPVLLAFISLNLAVFNLLPLLPLDGGHLLFIALEKVFRRPISEATMNKVALFGIMLVLTLFLFATYADLSKLFTGQPFIPDQ
;
A
#
# COMPACT_ATOMS: atom_id res chain seq x y z
N MET A 1 -4.46 -8.35 17.45
CA MET A 1 -5.29 -8.82 16.31
C MET A 1 -4.90 -8.11 15.00
N THR A 2 -4.68 -6.82 15.00
CA THR A 2 -4.30 -6.00 13.82
C THR A 2 -3.04 -6.49 13.11
N ILE A 3 -1.95 -6.79 13.83
CA ILE A 3 -0.70 -7.34 13.28
C ILE A 3 -0.95 -8.64 12.49
N VAL A 4 -1.80 -9.52 13.00
CA VAL A 4 -2.12 -10.79 12.31
C VAL A 4 -2.86 -10.52 11.00
N ILE A 5 -3.83 -9.59 11.00
CA ILE A 5 -4.57 -9.17 9.79
C ILE A 5 -3.59 -8.57 8.77
N SER A 6 -2.68 -7.71 9.22
CA SER A 6 -1.66 -7.09 8.37
C SER A 6 -0.77 -8.14 7.70
N ILE A 7 -0.25 -9.08 8.46
CA ILE A 7 0.60 -10.16 7.94
C ILE A 7 -0.17 -11.05 6.95
N LEU A 8 -1.42 -11.40 7.27
CA LEU A 8 -2.27 -12.22 6.37
C LEU A 8 -2.55 -11.50 5.05
N GLY A 9 -2.77 -10.17 5.06
CA GLY A 9 -2.95 -9.39 3.85
C GLY A 9 -1.68 -9.37 2.98
N LEU A 10 -0.50 -9.18 3.59
CA LEU A 10 0.78 -9.22 2.87
C LEU A 10 1.03 -10.61 2.26
N ILE A 11 0.76 -11.68 3.01
CA ILE A 11 0.86 -13.06 2.50
C ILE A 11 -0.09 -13.26 1.32
N LEU A 12 -1.32 -12.74 1.40
CA LEU A 12 -2.30 -12.85 0.32
C LEU A 12 -1.77 -12.21 -0.98
N LEU A 13 -1.13 -11.05 -0.92
CA LEU A 13 -0.55 -10.40 -2.09
C LEU A 13 0.57 -11.23 -2.72
N ILE A 14 1.42 -11.86 -1.91
CA ILE A 14 2.46 -12.79 -2.37
C ILE A 14 1.82 -13.99 -3.05
N VAL A 15 0.79 -14.58 -2.45
CA VAL A 15 0.06 -15.73 -3.03
C VAL A 15 -0.57 -15.35 -4.38
N ILE A 16 -1.18 -14.17 -4.50
CA ILE A 16 -1.78 -13.68 -5.75
C ILE A 16 -0.70 -13.56 -6.84
N HIS A 17 0.45 -13.00 -6.50
CA HIS A 17 1.60 -12.88 -7.40
C HIS A 17 2.04 -14.25 -7.94
N GLU A 18 2.34 -15.18 -7.05
CA GLU A 18 2.79 -16.53 -7.41
C GLU A 18 1.72 -17.33 -8.17
N LEU A 19 0.43 -17.10 -7.84
CA LEU A 19 -0.69 -17.67 -8.59
C LEU A 19 -0.71 -17.19 -10.04
N GLY A 20 -0.39 -15.94 -10.30
CA GLY A 20 -0.25 -15.40 -11.64
C GLY A 20 0.72 -16.22 -12.47
N HIS A 21 1.92 -16.46 -11.97
CA HIS A 21 2.94 -17.31 -12.59
C HIS A 21 2.46 -18.74 -12.79
N MET A 22 1.96 -19.37 -11.73
CA MET A 22 1.53 -20.76 -11.75
C MET A 22 0.40 -21.01 -12.74
N LEU A 23 -0.64 -20.19 -12.73
CA LEU A 23 -1.81 -20.36 -13.59
C LEU A 23 -1.43 -20.20 -15.06
N THR A 24 -0.62 -19.17 -15.38
CA THR A 24 -0.14 -18.92 -16.72
C THR A 24 0.82 -20.02 -17.20
N ALA A 25 1.74 -20.49 -16.35
CA ALA A 25 2.62 -21.61 -16.65
C ALA A 25 1.81 -22.87 -17.02
N LYS A 26 0.81 -23.23 -16.21
CA LYS A 26 -0.09 -24.36 -16.49
C LYS A 26 -0.90 -24.17 -17.76
N ALA A 27 -1.41 -22.97 -18.02
CA ALA A 27 -2.19 -22.65 -19.22
C ALA A 27 -1.38 -22.82 -20.52
N VAL A 28 -0.07 -22.50 -20.51
CA VAL A 28 0.81 -22.68 -21.67
C VAL A 28 1.49 -24.07 -21.68
N GLY A 29 1.13 -24.97 -20.78
CA GLY A 29 1.61 -26.36 -20.73
C GLY A 29 3.02 -26.51 -20.13
N VAL A 30 3.41 -25.65 -19.17
CA VAL A 30 4.59 -25.84 -18.32
C VAL A 30 4.16 -26.57 -17.03
N ARG A 31 4.92 -27.59 -16.65
CA ARG A 31 4.69 -28.30 -15.39
C ARG A 31 5.11 -27.45 -14.22
N VAL A 32 4.28 -27.38 -13.17
CA VAL A 32 4.58 -26.72 -11.90
C VAL A 32 4.60 -27.79 -10.81
N PRO A 33 5.77 -28.39 -10.51
CA PRO A 33 5.91 -29.45 -9.49
C PRO A 33 5.55 -29.00 -8.09
N GLU A 34 5.91 -27.75 -7.73
CA GLU A 34 5.63 -27.23 -6.39
C GLU A 34 5.21 -25.74 -6.46
N PHE A 35 4.22 -25.39 -5.64
CA PHE A 35 3.77 -24.05 -5.32
C PHE A 35 3.91 -23.87 -3.81
N GLY A 36 4.67 -22.86 -3.38
CA GLY A 36 4.96 -22.67 -1.96
C GLY A 36 4.79 -21.24 -1.50
N VAL A 37 4.31 -21.10 -0.27
CA VAL A 37 4.29 -19.82 0.47
C VAL A 37 5.32 -19.89 1.57
N GLY A 38 6.27 -18.96 1.55
CA GLY A 38 7.39 -18.92 2.47
C GLY A 38 8.61 -19.74 2.03
N PHE A 39 9.65 -19.69 2.85
CA PHE A 39 10.93 -20.37 2.69
C PHE A 39 11.26 -21.27 3.89
N GLY A 40 12.29 -22.11 3.77
CA GLY A 40 12.71 -23.05 4.81
C GLY A 40 11.90 -24.35 4.83
N PRO A 41 11.91 -25.08 5.96
CA PRO A 41 11.18 -26.35 6.09
C PRO A 41 9.67 -26.16 5.98
N PRO A 42 8.93 -27.11 5.33
CA PRO A 42 7.49 -27.02 5.22
C PRO A 42 6.81 -27.36 6.55
N ILE A 43 5.88 -26.50 6.98
CA ILE A 43 4.95 -26.74 8.09
C ILE A 43 3.80 -27.63 7.59
N PHE A 44 3.34 -27.35 6.37
CA PHE A 44 2.27 -28.11 5.72
C PHE A 44 2.65 -28.36 4.27
N ARG A 45 2.36 -29.59 3.79
CA ARG A 45 2.65 -30.00 2.43
C ARG A 45 1.57 -30.98 1.96
N ARG A 46 0.89 -30.65 0.86
CA ARG A 46 -0.15 -31.49 0.28
C ARG A 46 -0.06 -31.50 -1.24
N LYS A 47 -0.13 -32.70 -1.82
CA LYS A 47 -0.19 -32.88 -3.28
C LYS A 47 -1.64 -32.76 -3.74
N PHE A 48 -1.88 -31.90 -4.73
CA PHE A 48 -3.16 -31.83 -5.44
C PHE A 48 -2.89 -31.86 -6.94
N GLY A 49 -3.42 -32.89 -7.61
CA GLY A 49 -3.10 -33.18 -9.01
C GLY A 49 -1.60 -33.44 -9.22
N LYS A 50 -0.96 -32.68 -10.09
CA LYS A 50 0.47 -32.78 -10.42
C LYS A 50 1.33 -31.77 -9.65
N THR A 51 0.75 -30.95 -8.78
CA THR A 51 1.44 -29.88 -8.04
C THR A 51 1.40 -30.19 -6.54
N ILE A 52 2.51 -29.98 -5.85
CA ILE A 52 2.62 -30.00 -4.40
C ILE A 52 2.42 -28.57 -3.93
N TYR A 53 1.49 -28.35 -3.00
CA TYR A 53 1.26 -27.10 -2.31
C TYR A 53 1.92 -27.15 -0.96
N SER A 54 2.75 -26.17 -0.64
CA SER A 54 3.50 -26.13 0.63
C SER A 54 3.36 -24.77 1.31
N PHE A 55 3.28 -24.81 2.65
CA PHE A 55 3.35 -23.64 3.51
C PHE A 55 4.55 -23.80 4.43
N ARG A 56 5.44 -22.80 4.49
CA ARG A 56 6.76 -22.91 5.07
C ARG A 56 6.94 -21.93 6.23
N ILE A 57 7.96 -22.15 7.06
CA ILE A 57 8.11 -21.45 8.34
C ILE A 57 8.44 -19.95 8.20
N ILE A 58 9.19 -19.55 7.17
CA ILE A 58 9.63 -18.17 6.95
C ILE A 58 8.71 -17.54 5.90
N LEU A 59 7.75 -16.73 6.32
CA LEU A 59 6.68 -16.17 5.48
C LEU A 59 7.10 -14.90 4.70
N LEU A 60 8.35 -14.80 4.30
CA LEU A 60 8.93 -13.65 3.59
C LEU A 60 8.97 -13.87 2.07
N GLY A 61 7.92 -14.42 1.47
CA GLY A 61 7.84 -14.64 0.03
C GLY A 61 7.06 -15.89 -0.35
N GLY A 62 7.13 -16.24 -1.63
CA GLY A 62 6.51 -17.43 -2.21
C GLY A 62 7.32 -17.92 -3.39
N PHE A 63 6.90 -19.01 -4.00
CA PHE A 63 7.48 -19.49 -5.24
C PHE A 63 6.53 -20.43 -6.00
N ALA A 64 6.57 -20.34 -7.32
CA ALA A 64 5.97 -21.30 -8.24
C ALA A 64 7.11 -22.02 -8.97
N LYS A 65 7.55 -23.19 -8.48
CA LYS A 65 8.63 -23.96 -9.12
C LYS A 65 8.17 -24.48 -10.47
N MET A 66 8.80 -24.03 -11.54
CA MET A 66 8.54 -24.46 -12.91
C MET A 66 9.57 -25.49 -13.34
N ALA A 67 9.12 -26.57 -13.97
CA ALA A 67 10.03 -27.59 -14.50
C ALA A 67 10.97 -26.99 -15.53
N GLY A 68 12.24 -27.28 -15.46
CA GLY A 68 13.29 -26.76 -16.32
C GLY A 68 13.81 -25.39 -15.96
N MET A 69 13.30 -24.72 -14.94
CA MET A 69 13.80 -23.44 -14.48
C MET A 69 14.67 -23.64 -13.24
N GLY A 70 16.00 -23.67 -13.44
CA GLY A 70 17.00 -23.83 -12.36
C GLY A 70 17.19 -25.25 -11.83
N ASP A 71 16.58 -26.27 -12.43
CA ASP A 71 16.74 -27.67 -12.04
C ASP A 71 17.42 -28.53 -13.11
N GLY A 72 17.84 -27.92 -14.24
CA GLY A 72 18.49 -28.60 -15.35
C GLY A 72 17.60 -29.55 -16.14
N GLU A 73 16.29 -29.66 -15.84
CA GLU A 73 15.36 -30.49 -16.55
C GLU A 73 15.13 -29.94 -17.96
N THR A 74 15.15 -30.82 -18.98
CA THR A 74 14.91 -30.47 -20.38
C THR A 74 13.80 -31.34 -20.97
N GLY A 75 13.22 -30.86 -22.09
CA GLY A 75 12.22 -31.61 -22.83
C GLY A 75 10.80 -31.06 -22.71
N PRO A 76 9.80 -31.79 -23.20
CA PRO A 76 8.42 -31.32 -23.28
C PRO A 76 7.81 -30.94 -21.93
N GLY A 77 7.17 -29.79 -21.88
CA GLY A 77 6.50 -29.30 -20.67
C GLY A 77 7.43 -28.61 -19.67
N THR A 78 8.67 -28.30 -20.06
CA THR A 78 9.59 -27.45 -19.29
C THR A 78 9.46 -25.99 -19.70
N TYR A 79 9.97 -25.09 -18.87
CA TYR A 79 9.96 -23.63 -19.11
C TYR A 79 10.73 -23.26 -20.39
N TYR A 80 11.94 -23.80 -20.57
CA TYR A 80 12.77 -23.49 -21.73
C TYR A 80 12.33 -24.18 -23.02
N ASP A 81 11.42 -25.18 -22.95
CA ASP A 81 10.74 -25.75 -24.12
C ASP A 81 9.76 -24.76 -24.78
N LYS A 82 9.40 -23.69 -24.07
CA LYS A 82 8.42 -22.71 -24.55
C LYS A 82 9.07 -21.57 -25.33
N SER A 83 8.32 -21.05 -26.30
CA SER A 83 8.75 -19.85 -27.04
C SER A 83 8.96 -18.66 -26.09
N ALA A 84 9.83 -17.72 -26.48
CA ALA A 84 10.15 -16.53 -25.70
C ALA A 84 8.89 -15.76 -25.24
N TRP A 85 7.87 -15.63 -26.10
CA TRP A 85 6.62 -14.98 -25.74
C TRP A 85 5.83 -15.70 -24.65
N ARG A 86 5.80 -17.04 -24.69
CA ARG A 86 5.13 -17.83 -23.64
C ARG A 86 5.89 -17.72 -22.31
N ARG A 87 7.22 -17.73 -22.36
CA ARG A 87 8.07 -17.50 -21.18
C ARG A 87 7.85 -16.10 -20.60
N ALA A 88 7.84 -15.09 -21.47
CA ALA A 88 7.56 -13.71 -21.05
C ALA A 88 6.15 -13.56 -20.42
N ALA A 89 5.13 -14.19 -21.01
CA ALA A 89 3.78 -14.18 -20.47
C ALA A 89 3.71 -14.82 -19.08
N ILE A 90 4.41 -15.93 -18.85
CA ILE A 90 4.48 -16.59 -17.53
C ILE A 90 5.09 -15.62 -16.51
N ILE A 91 6.24 -15.01 -16.84
CA ILE A 91 6.94 -14.11 -15.89
C ILE A 91 6.15 -12.82 -15.67
N PHE A 92 5.56 -12.23 -16.70
CA PHE A 92 4.75 -11.02 -16.57
C PHE A 92 3.46 -11.24 -15.78
N ALA A 93 2.95 -12.47 -15.73
CA ALA A 93 1.66 -12.79 -15.09
C ALA A 93 1.66 -12.58 -13.56
N GLY A 94 2.80 -12.69 -12.87
CA GLY A 94 2.92 -12.37 -11.45
C GLY A 94 2.65 -10.89 -11.16
N PRO A 95 3.46 -9.96 -11.73
CA PRO A 95 3.21 -8.53 -11.62
C PRO A 95 1.81 -8.12 -12.08
N LEU A 96 1.33 -8.69 -13.20
CA LEU A 96 -0.03 -8.41 -13.69
C LEU A 96 -1.11 -8.84 -12.68
N ALA A 97 -0.95 -9.97 -12.00
CA ALA A 97 -1.90 -10.42 -10.99
C ALA A 97 -1.98 -9.44 -9.81
N ASN A 98 -0.85 -8.88 -9.38
CA ASN A 98 -0.83 -7.85 -8.33
C ASN A 98 -1.44 -6.53 -8.82
N PHE A 99 -1.22 -6.15 -10.06
CA PHE A 99 -1.85 -4.98 -10.65
C PHE A 99 -3.39 -5.13 -10.69
N VAL A 100 -3.88 -6.29 -11.12
CA VAL A 100 -5.31 -6.62 -11.13
C VAL A 100 -5.87 -6.65 -9.70
N ALA A 101 -5.13 -7.21 -8.74
CA ALA A 101 -5.52 -7.23 -7.34
C ALA A 101 -5.66 -5.81 -6.76
N ALA A 102 -4.72 -4.90 -7.06
CA ALA A 102 -4.80 -3.51 -6.64
C ALA A 102 -6.07 -2.82 -7.16
N ILE A 103 -6.40 -3.02 -8.46
CA ILE A 103 -7.64 -2.51 -9.06
C ILE A 103 -8.86 -3.09 -8.33
N ALA A 104 -8.89 -4.41 -8.13
CA ALA A 104 -10.03 -5.08 -7.51
C ALA A 104 -10.25 -4.62 -6.06
N ILE A 105 -9.17 -4.43 -5.28
CA ILE A 105 -9.24 -3.93 -3.90
C ILE A 105 -9.76 -2.50 -3.88
N LEU A 106 -9.19 -1.58 -4.70
CA LEU A 106 -9.64 -0.19 -4.75
C LEU A 106 -11.08 -0.06 -5.23
N ALA A 107 -11.46 -0.80 -6.28
CA ALA A 107 -12.85 -0.83 -6.74
C ALA A 107 -13.79 -1.32 -5.64
N GLY A 108 -13.39 -2.35 -4.88
CA GLY A 108 -14.13 -2.81 -3.71
C GLY A 108 -14.26 -1.71 -2.63
N VAL A 109 -13.20 -0.95 -2.36
CA VAL A 109 -13.25 0.19 -1.43
C VAL A 109 -14.26 1.23 -1.92
N PHE A 110 -14.22 1.63 -3.19
CA PHE A 110 -15.14 2.63 -3.74
C PHE A 110 -16.59 2.16 -3.77
N MET A 111 -16.82 0.85 -3.96
CA MET A 111 -18.17 0.27 -3.94
C MET A 111 -18.77 0.14 -2.55
N PHE A 112 -17.97 -0.27 -1.55
CA PHE A 112 -18.49 -0.68 -0.25
C PHE A 112 -18.19 0.30 0.88
N SER A 113 -17.01 0.95 0.86
CA SER A 113 -16.61 1.92 1.88
C SER A 113 -16.86 3.37 1.43
N GLY A 114 -16.99 3.58 0.14
CA GLY A 114 -17.14 4.90 -0.47
C GLY A 114 -15.85 5.74 -0.46
N VAL A 115 -15.92 6.85 -1.16
CA VAL A 115 -14.89 7.90 -1.21
C VAL A 115 -15.38 9.07 -0.36
N ILE A 116 -14.49 9.67 0.41
CA ILE A 116 -14.79 10.91 1.13
C ILE A 116 -14.89 12.04 0.11
N THR A 117 -16.10 12.57 -0.06
CA THR A 117 -16.41 13.68 -1.00
C THR A 117 -16.57 15.02 -0.30
N GLY A 118 -16.63 15.00 1.03
CA GLY A 118 -16.77 16.20 1.84
C GLY A 118 -16.83 15.86 3.33
N ALA A 119 -17.18 16.83 4.15
CA ALA A 119 -17.40 16.66 5.58
C ALA A 119 -18.62 17.46 6.01
N THR A 120 -19.38 16.91 6.96
CA THR A 120 -20.51 17.62 7.57
C THR A 120 -20.02 18.56 8.68
N ASN A 121 -20.90 19.39 9.18
CA ASN A 121 -20.68 20.18 10.40
C ASN A 121 -20.94 19.38 11.70
N GLU A 122 -21.11 18.07 11.63
CA GLU A 122 -21.25 17.18 12.77
C GLU A 122 -19.85 16.77 13.28
N VAL A 123 -19.65 16.80 14.58
CA VAL A 123 -18.39 16.49 15.25
C VAL A 123 -18.25 14.98 15.41
N ARG A 124 -17.28 14.36 14.73
CA ARG A 124 -16.93 12.96 14.92
C ARG A 124 -16.05 12.74 16.14
N GLU A 125 -15.09 13.64 16.34
CA GLU A 125 -14.10 13.49 17.41
C GLU A 125 -13.68 14.86 17.94
N VAL A 126 -13.41 14.92 19.24
CA VAL A 126 -12.89 16.09 19.92
C VAL A 126 -11.47 15.82 20.40
N VAL A 127 -10.54 16.68 20.03
CA VAL A 127 -9.12 16.55 20.39
C VAL A 127 -8.94 16.81 21.88
N PRO A 128 -8.38 15.88 22.67
CA PRO A 128 -8.16 16.09 24.10
C PRO A 128 -7.29 17.31 24.38
N GLY A 129 -7.69 18.12 25.35
CA GLY A 129 -6.98 19.35 25.73
C GLY A 129 -7.20 20.55 24.81
N SER A 130 -8.00 20.41 23.75
CA SER A 130 -8.38 21.53 22.86
C SER A 130 -9.40 22.47 23.49
N MET A 131 -9.64 23.61 22.82
CA MET A 131 -10.74 24.52 23.17
C MET A 131 -12.07 23.76 23.25
N ALA A 132 -12.41 22.98 22.20
CA ALA A 132 -13.66 22.22 22.11
C ALA A 132 -13.85 21.28 23.31
N ALA A 133 -12.79 20.54 23.70
CA ALA A 133 -12.81 19.68 24.89
C ALA A 133 -13.02 20.50 26.18
N GLY A 134 -12.37 21.68 26.28
CA GLY A 134 -12.45 22.54 27.47
C GLY A 134 -13.81 23.16 27.66
N VAL A 135 -14.58 23.43 26.61
CA VAL A 135 -15.91 24.02 26.67
C VAL A 135 -17.04 22.98 26.62
N GLY A 136 -16.73 21.68 26.50
CA GLY A 136 -17.69 20.60 26.58
C GLY A 136 -18.40 20.29 25.27
N VAL A 137 -17.72 20.45 24.11
CA VAL A 137 -18.17 19.87 22.83
C VAL A 137 -17.99 18.37 22.90
N GLU A 138 -18.94 17.61 22.41
CA GLU A 138 -18.94 16.14 22.40
C GLU A 138 -19.07 15.60 20.98
N ALA A 139 -18.63 14.34 20.77
CA ALA A 139 -18.89 13.64 19.52
C ALA A 139 -20.40 13.47 19.29
N GLY A 140 -20.86 13.76 18.07
CA GLY A 140 -22.28 13.80 17.71
C GLY A 140 -22.92 15.19 17.83
N ASP A 141 -22.21 16.19 18.40
CA ASP A 141 -22.67 17.58 18.34
C ASP A 141 -22.58 18.10 16.91
N ARG A 142 -23.54 18.93 16.51
CA ARG A 142 -23.52 19.62 15.23
C ARG A 142 -23.20 21.11 15.46
N ILE A 143 -22.18 21.62 14.80
CA ILE A 143 -21.80 23.04 14.86
C ILE A 143 -22.81 23.84 14.03
N VAL A 144 -23.53 24.73 14.66
CA VAL A 144 -24.59 25.55 14.05
C VAL A 144 -24.08 26.93 13.64
N SER A 145 -23.26 27.54 14.50
CA SER A 145 -22.63 28.82 14.18
C SER A 145 -21.32 29.03 14.93
N VAL A 146 -20.47 29.91 14.38
CA VAL A 146 -19.24 30.42 15.04
C VAL A 146 -19.33 31.95 15.04
N ASP A 147 -19.26 32.58 16.23
CA ASP A 147 -19.40 34.02 16.43
C ASP A 147 -20.64 34.62 15.76
N GLY A 148 -21.77 33.89 15.80
CA GLY A 148 -23.01 34.30 15.20
C GLY A 148 -23.07 34.15 13.66
N ARG A 149 -22.02 33.67 13.00
CA ARG A 149 -22.03 33.31 11.59
C ARG A 149 -22.54 31.87 11.44
N PRO A 150 -23.62 31.63 10.67
CA PRO A 150 -24.14 30.29 10.43
C PRO A 150 -23.07 29.39 9.75
N VAL A 151 -23.08 28.12 10.12
CA VAL A 151 -22.21 27.06 9.55
C VAL A 151 -23.13 26.01 8.96
N ALA A 152 -23.20 25.92 7.63
CA ALA A 152 -23.99 24.93 6.94
C ALA A 152 -23.21 23.61 6.72
N ASP A 153 -21.91 23.72 6.49
CA ASP A 153 -21.01 22.60 6.26
C ASP A 153 -19.62 22.84 6.90
N TRP A 154 -18.71 21.90 6.69
CA TRP A 154 -17.34 22.00 7.23
C TRP A 154 -16.51 23.09 6.57
N GLU A 155 -16.76 23.43 5.32
CA GLU A 155 -16.05 24.50 4.61
C GLU A 155 -16.40 25.86 5.21
N ASP A 156 -17.66 26.12 5.50
CA ASP A 156 -18.11 27.32 6.23
C ASP A 156 -17.40 27.43 7.58
N PHE A 157 -17.38 26.31 8.35
CA PHE A 157 -16.72 26.27 9.66
C PHE A 157 -15.22 26.62 9.56
N THR A 158 -14.50 25.97 8.65
CA THR A 158 -13.06 26.18 8.48
C THR A 158 -12.76 27.59 7.98
N SER A 159 -13.60 28.14 7.11
CA SER A 159 -13.49 29.51 6.61
C SER A 159 -13.54 30.51 7.75
N VAL A 160 -14.56 30.42 8.63
CA VAL A 160 -14.70 31.34 9.77
C VAL A 160 -13.55 31.22 10.75
N VAL A 161 -13.12 29.97 11.05
CA VAL A 161 -12.01 29.74 12.00
C VAL A 161 -10.67 30.21 11.42
N SER A 162 -10.45 30.09 10.11
CA SER A 162 -9.20 30.51 9.46
C SER A 162 -8.97 32.03 9.46
N GLU A 163 -10.03 32.83 9.61
CA GLU A 163 -9.93 34.29 9.77
C GLU A 163 -9.39 34.72 11.15
N LYS A 164 -9.32 33.79 12.10
CA LYS A 164 -8.95 34.04 13.50
C LYS A 164 -7.51 33.65 13.80
N ARG A 165 -7.00 34.18 14.90
CA ARG A 165 -5.66 33.92 15.40
C ARG A 165 -5.72 33.09 16.70
N PRO A 166 -4.67 32.31 16.97
CA PRO A 166 -4.52 31.66 18.27
C PRO A 166 -4.59 32.68 19.42
N GLY A 167 -5.31 32.33 20.50
CA GLY A 167 -5.55 33.21 21.63
C GLY A 167 -6.78 34.11 21.50
N GLU A 168 -7.44 34.19 20.36
CA GLU A 168 -8.71 34.92 20.21
C GLU A 168 -9.87 34.11 20.80
N ALA A 169 -10.84 34.83 21.37
CA ALA A 169 -12.08 34.24 21.83
C ALA A 169 -12.96 33.82 20.65
N ALA A 170 -13.67 32.72 20.79
CA ALA A 170 -14.68 32.26 19.84
C ALA A 170 -15.90 31.74 20.60
N SER A 171 -17.08 32.06 20.08
CA SER A 171 -18.37 31.57 20.56
C SER A 171 -18.93 30.56 19.58
N LEU A 172 -19.10 29.33 20.05
CA LEU A 172 -19.65 28.23 19.25
C LEU A 172 -21.12 27.98 19.68
N VAL A 173 -22.03 27.92 18.73
CA VAL A 173 -23.35 27.34 18.98
C VAL A 173 -23.31 25.90 18.45
N VAL A 174 -23.54 24.94 19.32
CA VAL A 174 -23.60 23.53 19.00
C VAL A 174 -24.98 22.98 19.29
N ALA A 175 -25.48 22.06 18.49
CA ALA A 175 -26.73 21.37 18.68
C ALA A 175 -26.48 19.88 18.99
N THR A 176 -27.02 19.39 20.10
CA THR A 176 -27.10 17.98 20.46
C THR A 176 -28.55 17.54 20.34
N GLY A 177 -28.90 16.86 19.23
CA GLY A 177 -30.29 16.63 18.89
C GLY A 177 -31.04 17.93 18.61
N ASP A 178 -32.08 18.22 19.42
CA ASP A 178 -32.91 19.45 19.30
C ASP A 178 -32.46 20.57 20.28
N GLU A 179 -31.47 20.32 21.14
CA GLU A 179 -31.00 21.29 22.12
C GLU A 179 -29.78 22.05 21.61
N GLU A 180 -29.87 23.39 21.55
CA GLU A 180 -28.75 24.26 21.22
C GLU A 180 -28.07 24.78 22.47
N ARG A 181 -26.73 24.78 22.46
CA ARG A 181 -25.88 25.27 23.54
C ARG A 181 -24.89 26.29 22.98
N THR A 182 -24.71 27.40 23.67
CA THR A 182 -23.64 28.36 23.34
C THR A 182 -22.45 28.08 24.24
N LEU A 183 -21.29 27.92 23.63
CA LEU A 183 -20.02 27.57 24.28
C LEU A 183 -18.96 28.60 23.92
N ASP A 184 -18.44 29.30 24.91
CA ASP A 184 -17.43 30.32 24.71
C ASP A 184 -16.05 29.81 25.15
N GLY A 185 -15.05 30.00 24.30
CA GLY A 185 -13.70 29.53 24.57
C GLY A 185 -12.63 30.34 23.87
N THR A 186 -11.37 29.96 24.06
CA THR A 186 -10.21 30.60 23.46
C THR A 186 -9.55 29.60 22.50
N LEU A 187 -9.37 30.04 21.23
CA LEU A 187 -8.74 29.24 20.20
C LEU A 187 -7.28 28.95 20.54
N GLN A 188 -6.85 27.73 20.28
CA GLN A 188 -5.47 27.31 20.48
C GLN A 188 -4.68 27.41 19.17
N ALA A 189 -3.35 27.42 19.27
CA ALA A 189 -2.49 27.23 18.12
C ALA A 189 -2.52 25.78 17.63
N SER A 190 -2.51 25.56 16.33
CA SER A 190 -2.29 24.23 15.77
C SER A 190 -0.89 23.73 16.15
N PRO A 191 -0.73 22.45 16.51
CA PRO A 191 0.59 21.86 16.74
C PRO A 191 1.53 21.96 15.52
N ASP A 192 0.96 21.90 14.32
CA ASP A 192 1.70 21.88 13.06
C ASP A 192 1.97 23.30 12.51
N ASP A 193 1.16 24.29 12.92
CA ASP A 193 1.27 25.68 12.49
C ASP A 193 0.88 26.63 13.64
N PRO A 194 1.86 27.23 14.33
CA PRO A 194 1.60 28.12 15.47
C PRO A 194 0.80 29.39 15.13
N GLU A 195 0.71 29.77 13.84
CA GLU A 195 -0.07 30.93 13.40
C GLU A 195 -1.54 30.56 13.09
N ARG A 196 -1.84 29.28 12.95
CA ARG A 196 -3.18 28.78 12.64
C ARG A 196 -3.98 28.53 13.92
N ALA A 197 -5.17 29.14 13.98
CA ALA A 197 -6.11 28.89 15.06
C ALA A 197 -6.82 27.53 14.93
N LEU A 198 -7.02 26.85 16.05
CA LEU A 198 -7.65 25.52 16.12
C LEU A 198 -8.73 25.49 17.20
N VAL A 199 -9.89 24.97 16.83
CA VAL A 199 -10.98 24.63 17.78
C VAL A 199 -10.76 23.26 18.41
N GLY A 200 -10.19 22.32 17.64
CA GLY A 200 -9.87 20.96 18.06
C GLY A 200 -11.03 19.98 17.92
N VAL A 201 -11.71 20.02 16.79
CA VAL A 201 -12.76 19.07 16.41
C VAL A 201 -12.44 18.48 15.04
N SER A 202 -12.84 17.21 14.83
CA SER A 202 -12.80 16.53 13.54
C SER A 202 -14.23 16.31 13.05
N PRO A 203 -14.51 16.55 11.75
CA PRO A 203 -15.86 16.41 11.19
C PRO A 203 -16.24 14.95 10.91
N GLU A 204 -17.53 14.70 10.80
CA GLU A 204 -18.02 13.45 10.20
C GLU A 204 -17.87 13.50 8.68
N PRO A 205 -17.13 12.56 8.06
CA PRO A 205 -16.91 12.57 6.63
C PRO A 205 -18.18 12.14 5.85
N VAL A 206 -18.50 12.88 4.80
CA VAL A 206 -19.47 12.45 3.82
C VAL A 206 -18.84 11.44 2.88
N ARG A 207 -19.44 10.26 2.77
CA ARG A 207 -18.95 9.18 1.90
C ARG A 207 -19.98 8.87 0.82
N GLU A 208 -19.50 8.81 -0.41
CA GLU A 208 -20.29 8.36 -1.56
C GLU A 208 -19.78 7.02 -2.07
N THR A 209 -20.71 6.09 -2.31
CA THR A 209 -20.42 4.79 -2.91
C THR A 209 -20.80 4.80 -4.39
N TYR A 210 -20.03 4.07 -5.20
CA TYR A 210 -20.15 4.07 -6.64
C TYR A 210 -20.54 2.69 -7.19
N GLY A 211 -21.15 2.66 -8.36
CA GLY A 211 -21.46 1.41 -9.05
C GLY A 211 -20.18 0.68 -9.52
N LEU A 212 -20.32 -0.63 -9.86
CA LEU A 212 -19.19 -1.49 -10.23
C LEU A 212 -18.29 -0.87 -11.33
N PHE A 213 -18.88 -0.44 -12.44
CA PHE A 213 -18.11 0.08 -13.58
C PHE A 213 -17.44 1.42 -13.27
N GLU A 214 -18.12 2.26 -12.52
CA GLU A 214 -17.58 3.54 -12.07
C GLU A 214 -16.44 3.35 -11.09
N SER A 215 -16.60 2.47 -10.10
CA SER A 215 -15.55 2.09 -9.14
C SER A 215 -14.31 1.52 -9.82
N VAL A 216 -14.47 0.67 -10.83
CA VAL A 216 -13.35 0.15 -11.62
C VAL A 216 -12.68 1.28 -12.40
N GLY A 217 -13.44 2.17 -13.04
CA GLY A 217 -12.89 3.34 -13.74
C GLY A 217 -12.10 4.27 -12.81
N MET A 218 -12.64 4.55 -11.62
CA MET A 218 -11.96 5.35 -10.58
C MET A 218 -10.69 4.66 -10.09
N ALA A 219 -10.72 3.34 -9.86
CA ALA A 219 -9.55 2.56 -9.45
C ALA A 219 -8.43 2.63 -10.51
N PHE A 220 -8.76 2.54 -11.79
CA PHE A 220 -7.78 2.73 -12.87
C PHE A 220 -7.18 4.14 -12.87
N SER A 221 -8.01 5.17 -12.70
CA SER A 221 -7.54 6.57 -12.63
C SER A 221 -6.61 6.78 -11.44
N GLN A 222 -7.01 6.29 -10.25
CA GLN A 222 -6.21 6.40 -9.04
C GLN A 222 -4.88 5.67 -9.16
N ILE A 223 -4.87 4.45 -9.71
CA ILE A 223 -3.63 3.70 -9.97
C ILE A 223 -2.74 4.45 -10.95
N GLY A 224 -3.32 5.06 -12.01
CA GLY A 224 -2.57 5.90 -12.93
C GLY A 224 -1.87 7.07 -12.23
N GLN A 225 -2.55 7.76 -11.32
CA GLN A 225 -1.98 8.85 -10.52
C GLN A 225 -0.86 8.35 -9.60
N ILE A 226 -1.08 7.22 -8.89
CA ILE A 226 -0.06 6.61 -8.03
C ILE A 226 1.18 6.21 -8.84
N MET A 227 1.00 5.66 -10.04
CA MET A 227 2.11 5.29 -10.92
C MET A 227 2.94 6.50 -11.34
N VAL A 228 2.29 7.61 -11.71
CA VAL A 228 2.99 8.87 -12.06
C VAL A 228 3.75 9.41 -10.85
N ALA A 229 3.12 9.44 -9.68
CA ALA A 229 3.76 9.88 -8.44
C ALA A 229 4.96 8.99 -8.07
N LEU A 230 4.84 7.66 -8.18
CA LEU A 230 5.91 6.71 -7.90
C LEU A 230 7.11 6.89 -8.83
N VAL A 231 6.88 7.05 -10.14
CA VAL A 231 7.95 7.32 -11.10
C VAL A 231 8.62 8.65 -10.82
N GLY A 232 7.85 9.68 -10.50
CA GLY A 232 8.36 11.00 -10.08
C GLY A 232 9.24 10.90 -8.83
N PHE A 233 8.76 10.19 -7.81
CA PHE A 233 9.50 9.98 -6.56
C PHE A 233 10.83 9.20 -6.78
N ILE A 234 10.83 8.16 -7.60
CA ILE A 234 12.06 7.46 -7.98
C ILE A 234 13.04 8.42 -8.66
N GLY A 235 12.54 9.30 -9.54
CA GLY A 235 13.35 10.35 -10.16
C GLY A 235 13.98 11.30 -9.13
N GLN A 236 13.24 11.74 -8.13
CA GLN A 236 13.71 12.60 -7.04
C GLN A 236 14.76 11.91 -6.16
N LEU A 237 14.58 10.62 -5.86
CA LEU A 237 15.61 9.82 -5.16
C LEU A 237 16.92 9.72 -5.96
N ILE A 238 16.84 9.50 -7.28
CA ILE A 238 18.03 9.39 -8.14
C ILE A 238 18.76 10.75 -8.24
N THR A 239 18.02 11.86 -8.28
CA THR A 239 18.61 13.22 -8.34
C THR A 239 19.05 13.76 -6.99
N GLY A 240 18.79 13.04 -5.89
CA GLY A 240 19.14 13.44 -4.53
C GLY A 240 18.29 14.60 -3.98
N GLN A 241 17.12 14.85 -4.58
CA GLN A 241 16.16 15.84 -4.09
C GLN A 241 15.39 15.31 -2.87
N GLU A 242 15.25 13.99 -2.79
CA GLU A 242 14.64 13.30 -1.66
C GLU A 242 15.63 12.38 -0.96
N SER A 243 15.50 12.26 0.37
CA SER A 243 16.33 11.38 1.18
C SER A 243 15.80 9.94 1.11
N PHE A 244 16.68 9.00 0.73
CA PHE A 244 16.32 7.58 0.76
C PHE A 244 16.03 7.10 2.20
N TYR A 245 16.78 7.60 3.19
CA TYR A 245 16.62 7.20 4.58
C TYR A 245 15.27 7.58 5.17
N ASP A 246 14.81 8.80 4.89
CA ASP A 246 13.57 9.32 5.46
C ASP A 246 12.32 8.69 4.82
N ASN A 247 12.41 8.37 3.54
CA ASN A 247 11.28 7.94 2.72
C ASN A 247 11.18 6.42 2.51
N VAL A 248 12.21 5.63 2.89
CA VAL A 248 12.13 4.18 2.78
C VAL A 248 11.61 3.57 4.07
N THR A 249 10.57 2.76 3.91
CA THR A 249 10.00 1.95 4.98
C THR A 249 10.37 0.49 4.76
N GLY A 250 11.03 -0.10 5.72
CA GLY A 250 11.44 -1.51 5.71
C GLY A 250 10.36 -2.44 6.26
N PRO A 251 10.68 -3.71 6.47
CA PRO A 251 9.70 -4.72 6.87
C PRO A 251 8.99 -4.43 8.19
N VAL A 252 9.72 -3.86 9.17
CA VAL A 252 9.17 -3.52 10.49
C VAL A 252 8.17 -2.37 10.36
N GLY A 253 8.55 -1.33 9.63
CA GLY A 253 7.69 -0.18 9.38
C GLY A 253 6.45 -0.55 8.55
N ILE A 254 6.60 -1.41 7.51
CA ILE A 254 5.45 -1.89 6.73
C ILE A 254 4.43 -2.60 7.62
N VAL A 255 4.87 -3.46 8.54
CA VAL A 255 3.96 -4.16 9.47
C VAL A 255 3.33 -3.16 10.45
N SER A 256 4.10 -2.20 10.97
CA SER A 256 3.60 -1.17 11.89
C SER A 256 2.53 -0.30 11.23
N VAL A 257 2.85 0.30 10.08
CA VAL A 257 1.91 1.14 9.29
C VAL A 257 0.69 0.34 8.86
N SER A 258 0.86 -0.93 8.45
CA SER A 258 -0.26 -1.80 8.12
C SER A 258 -1.15 -2.07 9.33
N SER A 259 -0.58 -2.30 10.52
CA SER A 259 -1.34 -2.53 11.75
C SER A 259 -2.13 -1.29 12.17
N GLU A 260 -1.54 -0.12 12.06
CA GLU A 260 -2.21 1.16 12.29
C GLU A 260 -3.34 1.40 11.29
N SER A 261 -3.10 1.16 10.01
CA SER A 261 -4.10 1.27 8.94
C SER A 261 -5.31 0.34 9.16
N VAL A 262 -5.10 -0.84 9.77
CA VAL A 262 -6.21 -1.72 10.18
C VAL A 262 -7.07 -1.05 11.26
N THR A 263 -6.45 -0.38 12.23
CA THR A 263 -7.15 0.33 13.30
C THR A 263 -7.94 1.51 12.76
N GLN A 264 -7.37 2.22 11.79
CA GLN A 264 -8.00 3.38 11.13
C GLN A 264 -9.04 2.99 10.06
N GLY A 265 -9.16 1.70 9.71
CA GLY A 265 -10.09 1.22 8.69
C GLY A 265 -9.66 1.50 7.23
N ILE A 266 -8.43 1.98 7.01
CA ILE A 266 -7.87 2.30 5.68
C ILE A 266 -6.95 1.19 5.13
N TYR A 267 -6.82 0.08 5.84
CA TYR A 267 -5.94 -1.02 5.45
C TYR A 267 -6.17 -1.55 4.02
N PRO A 268 -7.41 -1.68 3.50
CA PRO A 268 -7.59 -2.11 2.11
C PRO A 268 -6.93 -1.17 1.09
N VAL A 269 -6.96 0.15 1.33
CA VAL A 269 -6.29 1.12 0.45
C VAL A 269 -4.77 0.94 0.50
N LEU A 270 -4.20 0.79 1.69
CA LEU A 270 -2.78 0.50 1.85
C LEU A 270 -2.40 -0.83 1.20
N LEU A 271 -3.23 -1.85 1.33
CA LEU A 271 -3.00 -3.16 0.71
C LEU A 271 -2.98 -3.07 -0.83
N ALA A 272 -3.87 -2.28 -1.42
CA ALA A 272 -3.85 -2.00 -2.86
C ALA A 272 -2.56 -1.26 -3.28
N PHE A 273 -2.12 -0.28 -2.50
CA PHE A 273 -0.86 0.44 -2.72
C PHE A 273 0.35 -0.50 -2.65
N ILE A 274 0.42 -1.37 -1.64
CA ILE A 274 1.50 -2.37 -1.53
C ILE A 274 1.45 -3.35 -2.71
N SER A 275 0.26 -3.80 -3.13
CA SER A 275 0.10 -4.68 -4.29
C SER A 275 0.63 -4.04 -5.57
N LEU A 276 0.34 -2.76 -5.79
CA LEU A 276 0.84 -1.99 -6.92
C LEU A 276 2.36 -1.86 -6.87
N ASN A 277 2.93 -1.53 -5.70
CA ASN A 277 4.37 -1.44 -5.51
C ASN A 277 5.06 -2.79 -5.80
N LEU A 278 4.50 -3.91 -5.32
CA LEU A 278 5.01 -5.24 -5.64
C LEU A 278 4.99 -5.49 -7.15
N ALA A 279 3.94 -5.09 -7.87
CA ALA A 279 3.88 -5.22 -9.32
C ALA A 279 4.99 -4.41 -10.01
N VAL A 280 5.19 -3.16 -9.61
CA VAL A 280 6.18 -2.25 -10.21
C VAL A 280 7.60 -2.69 -9.89
N PHE A 281 7.92 -2.95 -8.62
CA PHE A 281 9.28 -3.35 -8.22
C PHE A 281 9.67 -4.69 -8.83
N ASN A 282 8.73 -5.65 -8.95
CA ASN A 282 9.03 -6.91 -9.63
C ASN A 282 9.27 -6.74 -11.14
N LEU A 283 8.85 -5.63 -11.75
CA LEU A 283 9.16 -5.33 -13.16
C LEU A 283 10.49 -4.60 -13.37
N LEU A 284 11.22 -4.25 -12.30
CA LEU A 284 12.55 -3.67 -12.46
C LEU A 284 13.50 -4.66 -13.17
N PRO A 285 14.36 -4.19 -14.09
CA PRO A 285 15.22 -5.04 -14.91
C PRO A 285 16.44 -5.58 -14.12
N LEU A 286 16.19 -6.21 -12.99
CA LEU A 286 17.18 -6.71 -12.04
C LEU A 286 16.83 -8.14 -11.60
N LEU A 287 17.69 -9.13 -11.87
CA LEU A 287 17.54 -10.45 -11.24
C LEU A 287 17.80 -10.33 -9.72
N PRO A 288 17.06 -11.03 -8.86
CA PRO A 288 16.14 -12.14 -9.17
C PRO A 288 14.67 -11.72 -9.42
N LEU A 289 14.39 -10.44 -9.65
CA LEU A 289 13.03 -9.96 -9.91
C LEU A 289 12.55 -10.40 -11.30
N ASP A 290 11.24 -10.42 -11.50
CA ASP A 290 10.61 -10.84 -12.78
C ASP A 290 11.06 -9.99 -13.96
N GLY A 291 11.21 -8.68 -13.77
CA GLY A 291 11.71 -7.77 -14.79
C GLY A 291 13.12 -8.12 -15.29
N GLY A 292 13.97 -8.66 -14.40
CA GLY A 292 15.25 -9.21 -14.79
C GLY A 292 15.11 -10.41 -15.74
N HIS A 293 14.20 -11.35 -15.45
CA HIS A 293 13.90 -12.47 -16.34
C HIS A 293 13.33 -12.00 -17.67
N LEU A 294 12.42 -11.01 -17.67
CA LEU A 294 11.88 -10.41 -18.89
C LEU A 294 12.97 -9.74 -19.73
N LEU A 295 13.90 -9.02 -19.11
CA LEU A 295 15.05 -8.43 -19.77
C LEU A 295 15.91 -9.50 -20.43
N PHE A 296 16.21 -10.60 -19.74
CA PHE A 296 17.01 -11.70 -20.30
C PHE A 296 16.32 -12.38 -21.47
N ILE A 297 15.00 -12.60 -21.41
CA ILE A 297 14.21 -13.12 -22.54
C ILE A 297 14.29 -12.16 -23.75
N ALA A 298 14.20 -10.85 -23.51
CA ALA A 298 14.32 -9.84 -24.57
C ALA A 298 15.73 -9.85 -25.19
N LEU A 299 16.79 -9.93 -24.38
CA LEU A 299 18.17 -10.00 -24.84
C LEU A 299 18.44 -11.28 -25.64
N GLU A 300 17.94 -12.45 -25.20
CA GLU A 300 18.03 -13.70 -25.98
C GLU A 300 17.41 -13.54 -27.37
N LYS A 301 16.28 -12.84 -27.47
CA LYS A 301 15.62 -12.59 -28.75
C LYS A 301 16.41 -11.63 -29.65
N VAL A 302 16.99 -10.57 -29.08
CA VAL A 302 17.81 -9.59 -29.80
C VAL A 302 19.11 -10.24 -30.30
N PHE A 303 19.83 -10.95 -29.42
CA PHE A 303 21.10 -11.59 -29.74
C PHE A 303 20.94 -12.92 -30.49
N ARG A 304 19.71 -13.43 -30.63
CA ARG A 304 19.36 -14.71 -31.27
C ARG A 304 20.15 -15.91 -30.72
N ARG A 305 20.55 -15.86 -29.47
CA ARG A 305 21.27 -16.94 -28.79
C ARG A 305 20.84 -16.99 -27.31
N PRO A 306 20.78 -18.17 -26.72
CA PRO A 306 20.50 -18.30 -25.31
C PRO A 306 21.63 -17.68 -24.47
N ILE A 307 21.25 -17.03 -23.37
CA ILE A 307 22.22 -16.54 -22.37
C ILE A 307 22.57 -17.71 -21.44
N SER A 308 23.86 -17.88 -21.15
CA SER A 308 24.29 -19.00 -20.31
C SER A 308 23.75 -18.90 -18.90
N GLU A 309 23.37 -20.04 -18.29
CA GLU A 309 22.95 -20.10 -16.89
C GLU A 309 24.00 -19.52 -15.94
N ALA A 310 25.28 -19.72 -16.24
CA ALA A 310 26.39 -19.16 -15.47
C ALA A 310 26.36 -17.62 -15.42
N THR A 311 26.01 -16.98 -16.55
CA THR A 311 25.85 -15.52 -16.62
C THR A 311 24.62 -15.07 -15.83
N MET A 312 23.50 -15.75 -16.01
CA MET A 312 22.25 -15.46 -15.27
C MET A 312 22.48 -15.58 -13.77
N ASN A 313 23.15 -16.65 -13.32
CA ASN A 313 23.44 -16.88 -11.90
C ASN A 313 24.36 -15.80 -11.31
N LYS A 314 25.38 -15.33 -12.06
CA LYS A 314 26.24 -14.23 -11.60
C LYS A 314 25.47 -12.92 -11.43
N VAL A 315 24.62 -12.57 -12.40
CA VAL A 315 23.77 -11.36 -12.33
C VAL A 315 22.73 -11.50 -11.23
N ALA A 316 22.13 -12.68 -11.06
CA ALA A 316 21.19 -12.94 -9.97
C ALA A 316 21.86 -12.81 -8.59
N LEU A 317 23.08 -13.33 -8.43
CA LEU A 317 23.83 -13.19 -7.16
C LEU A 317 24.10 -11.70 -6.85
N PHE A 318 24.52 -10.91 -7.84
CA PHE A 318 24.71 -9.47 -7.65
C PHE A 318 23.38 -8.79 -7.25
N GLY A 319 22.28 -9.09 -7.93
CA GLY A 319 20.97 -8.53 -7.59
C GLY A 319 20.48 -8.96 -6.19
N ILE A 320 20.70 -10.23 -5.81
CA ILE A 320 20.38 -10.71 -4.46
C ILE A 320 21.17 -9.92 -3.41
N MET A 321 22.47 -9.72 -3.62
CA MET A 321 23.31 -8.93 -2.70
C MET A 321 22.82 -7.48 -2.60
N LEU A 322 22.44 -6.86 -3.71
CA LEU A 322 21.88 -5.51 -3.74
C LEU A 322 20.56 -5.43 -2.94
N VAL A 323 19.61 -6.33 -3.24
CA VAL A 323 18.32 -6.38 -2.55
C VAL A 323 18.51 -6.65 -1.05
N LEU A 324 19.42 -7.57 -0.68
CA LEU A 324 19.72 -7.84 0.72
C LEU A 324 20.33 -6.63 1.43
N THR A 325 21.22 -5.89 0.77
CA THR A 325 21.80 -4.66 1.31
C THR A 325 20.73 -3.61 1.56
N LEU A 326 19.84 -3.39 0.58
CA LEU A 326 18.72 -2.46 0.74
C LEU A 326 17.76 -2.90 1.85
N PHE A 327 17.46 -4.20 1.93
CA PHE A 327 16.63 -4.77 2.99
C PHE A 327 17.23 -4.54 4.38
N LEU A 328 18.52 -4.80 4.56
CA LEU A 328 19.22 -4.57 5.82
C LEU A 328 19.26 -3.08 6.18
N PHE A 329 19.52 -2.22 5.19
CA PHE A 329 19.51 -0.78 5.39
C PHE A 329 18.12 -0.27 5.79
N ALA A 330 17.05 -0.70 5.09
CA ALA A 330 15.68 -0.33 5.43
C ALA A 330 15.28 -0.85 6.83
N THR A 331 15.69 -2.08 7.18
CA THR A 331 15.45 -2.62 8.53
C THR A 331 16.19 -1.79 9.59
N TYR A 332 17.44 -1.38 9.32
CA TYR A 332 18.19 -0.50 10.22
C TYR A 332 17.49 0.86 10.39
N ALA A 333 17.02 1.46 9.30
CA ALA A 333 16.27 2.73 9.35
C ALA A 333 14.97 2.59 10.17
N ASP A 334 14.20 1.50 9.96
CA ASP A 334 13.00 1.21 10.76
C ASP A 334 13.30 1.11 12.26
N LEU A 335 14.34 0.33 12.62
CA LEU A 335 14.73 0.16 14.02
C LEU A 335 15.20 1.50 14.62
N SER A 336 15.93 2.31 13.86
CA SER A 336 16.34 3.64 14.30
C SER A 336 15.13 4.54 14.58
N LYS A 337 14.16 4.58 13.66
CA LYS A 337 12.90 5.33 13.83
C LYS A 337 12.13 4.83 15.08
N LEU A 338 12.05 3.52 15.26
CA LEU A 338 11.37 2.92 16.42
C LEU A 338 12.03 3.34 17.76
N PHE A 339 13.38 3.33 17.83
CA PHE A 339 14.09 3.72 19.05
C PHE A 339 14.10 5.23 19.32
N THR A 340 14.01 6.05 18.28
CA THR A 340 13.97 7.52 18.40
C THR A 340 12.56 8.08 18.51
N GLY A 341 11.52 7.23 18.37
CA GLY A 341 10.13 7.67 18.39
C GLY A 341 9.70 8.45 17.15
N GLN A 342 10.47 8.37 16.07
CA GLN A 342 10.12 9.03 14.82
C GLN A 342 9.05 8.25 14.04
N PRO A 343 8.14 8.92 13.30
CA PRO A 343 7.13 8.26 12.51
C PRO A 343 7.79 7.47 11.35
N PHE A 344 7.17 6.33 10.97
CA PHE A 344 7.64 5.53 9.84
C PHE A 344 7.36 6.19 8.49
N ILE A 345 6.30 6.98 8.43
CA ILE A 345 5.96 7.84 7.29
C ILE A 345 6.15 9.28 7.76
N PRO A 346 6.93 10.11 7.05
CA PRO A 346 7.07 11.53 7.40
C PRO A 346 5.72 12.24 7.34
N ASP A 347 5.46 13.14 8.29
CA ASP A 347 4.32 14.05 8.23
C ASP A 347 4.49 14.96 7.02
N GLN A 348 3.45 15.07 6.20
CA GLN A 348 3.43 15.86 4.97
C GLN A 348 3.00 17.30 5.27
#